data_7fcfb6d7ee977ce88befe49e646582cf
#
_entry.id   7fcfb6d7ee977ce88befe49e646582cf
#
_cell.length_a   1.000
_cell.length_b   1.000
_cell.length_c   1.000
_cell.angle_alpha   90.00
_cell.angle_beta   90.00
_cell.angle_gamma   90.00
#
_symmetry.space_group_name_H-M   'P 1'
#
loop_
_entity.id
_entity.type
_entity.pdbx_description
1 polymer ?
#
loop_
_entity_poly.entity_id
_entity_poly.type
_entity_poly.pdbx_seq_one_letter_code
_entity_poly.pdbx_strand_id
1 'polypeptide(L)'
;NFGELFVGNYKPESIDNLFLSIQTFNSQSFTEKTSPDFYDYIIVDEFHHAAAPTYQKLLSYYQPRILLGLTATPERMDGKSILPYFHNRIAAEIRLPEAIDRKLLCPFQYFGVTDTVDLDALKWSAGGYQKSELEHIYTFSGAVADRRADHVVTALLKYVTDIDEVKGLGFCVTVDHAEFMCRYFNDHNIPSMCLTGQSSDEERAAAKRRLVSGDVRFIFVVDIYNEGVDIPEVNTVLFLRPTESLTIFLQQLGRGLRLSEDKECLTVLDFIGQANRKYNFEDKFAALLSNATRSVSREIKDGFVSVPKGCYVQLEKKAAKYILENIRASYGNTAGLVARAASFAEDSGLELTLKNFLDYYHLDPRAIYKFSSFSRICARADAIEDFSEPLEDILTKAFAKLAVADSRRCISFLLDVLPRLDNLDFTVLPDAEKRMMQMFYVTVWGKTVENWDDEEVLSNLYALSDSTVLLGELLALLRYRFEQIDFIDEPVDLGFDCPLDLHCTYTRDQLLVALDFMKPS
;
A
#
# COMPACT_ATOMS: atom_id res chain seq x y z
N ASN A 1 8.39 33.46 -23.99
CA ASN A 1 8.37 31.99 -24.05
C ASN A 1 9.71 31.47 -23.57
N PHE A 2 9.69 30.50 -22.65
CA PHE A 2 10.94 29.93 -22.10
C PHE A 2 11.54 28.86 -23.03
N GLY A 3 10.72 28.15 -23.81
CA GLY A 3 11.18 27.06 -24.70
C GLY A 3 10.20 26.74 -25.79
N GLU A 4 10.62 25.86 -26.70
CA GLU A 4 9.88 25.46 -27.88
C GLU A 4 9.42 24.01 -27.82
N LEU A 5 8.27 23.73 -28.46
CA LEU A 5 7.72 22.38 -28.58
C LEU A 5 8.36 21.63 -29.75
N PHE A 6 8.80 20.38 -29.49
CA PHE A 6 9.21 19.44 -30.52
C PHE A 6 8.46 18.12 -30.35
N VAL A 7 7.18 18.13 -30.69
CA VAL A 7 6.27 16.99 -30.56
C VAL A 7 5.33 16.94 -31.76
N GLY A 8 5.16 15.78 -32.36
CA GLY A 8 4.27 15.59 -33.51
C GLY A 8 4.70 16.45 -34.70
N ASN A 9 3.82 17.38 -35.11
CA ASN A 9 4.04 18.26 -36.27
C ASN A 9 4.77 19.57 -35.92
N TYR A 10 5.01 19.82 -34.62
CA TYR A 10 5.73 21.03 -34.20
C TYR A 10 7.24 20.85 -34.36
N LYS A 11 7.87 21.79 -35.07
CA LYS A 11 9.33 21.83 -35.26
C LYS A 11 9.86 23.11 -34.62
N PRO A 12 10.87 23.04 -33.73
CA PRO A 12 11.45 24.21 -33.11
C PRO A 12 12.36 24.97 -34.07
N GLU A 13 12.51 26.26 -33.88
CA GLU A 13 13.51 27.11 -34.55
C GLU A 13 14.88 26.98 -33.88
N SER A 14 14.92 26.82 -32.55
CA SER A 14 16.10 26.54 -31.74
C SER A 14 15.94 25.27 -30.90
N ILE A 15 17.06 24.61 -30.62
CA ILE A 15 17.13 23.42 -29.75
C ILE A 15 17.65 23.74 -28.35
N ASP A 16 17.85 25.01 -27.99
CA ASP A 16 18.45 25.40 -26.70
C ASP A 16 17.56 25.07 -25.50
N ASN A 17 16.24 25.33 -25.64
CA ASN A 17 15.26 25.04 -24.59
C ASN A 17 14.07 24.31 -25.23
N LEU A 18 13.94 23.01 -24.97
CA LEU A 18 12.96 22.17 -25.63
C LEU A 18 12.02 21.46 -24.66
N PHE A 19 10.75 21.37 -25.10
CA PHE A 19 9.79 20.38 -24.61
C PHE A 19 9.60 19.33 -25.68
N LEU A 20 10.07 18.10 -25.45
CA LEU A 20 10.03 17.04 -26.43
C LEU A 20 9.61 15.70 -25.82
N SER A 21 9.01 14.85 -26.65
CA SER A 21 8.72 13.47 -26.24
C SER A 21 9.97 12.59 -26.36
N ILE A 22 10.03 11.52 -25.56
CA ILE A 22 11.13 10.55 -25.65
C ILE A 22 11.19 9.87 -27.02
N GLN A 23 10.04 9.73 -27.69
CA GLN A 23 9.96 9.22 -29.06
C GLN A 23 10.65 10.17 -30.05
N THR A 24 10.37 11.48 -29.93
CA THR A 24 11.03 12.51 -30.74
C THR A 24 12.53 12.53 -30.49
N PHE A 25 12.96 12.47 -29.21
CA PHE A 25 14.37 12.37 -28.85
C PHE A 25 15.06 11.22 -29.60
N ASN A 26 14.47 10.02 -29.56
CA ASN A 26 15.06 8.83 -30.18
C ASN A 26 15.05 8.89 -31.72
N SER A 27 13.98 9.45 -32.32
CA SER A 27 13.84 9.52 -33.79
C SER A 27 14.68 10.61 -34.44
N GLN A 28 15.03 11.66 -33.72
CA GLN A 28 15.73 12.83 -34.25
C GLN A 28 17.25 12.80 -34.07
N SER A 29 17.81 11.70 -33.55
CA SER A 29 19.26 11.52 -33.33
C SER A 29 19.91 12.68 -32.59
N PHE A 30 19.31 13.12 -31.47
CA PHE A 30 19.81 14.25 -30.69
C PHE A 30 21.26 14.08 -30.22
N THR A 31 21.67 12.86 -29.91
CA THR A 31 23.03 12.51 -29.53
C THR A 31 24.08 12.76 -30.61
N GLU A 32 23.67 12.93 -31.85
CA GLU A 32 24.55 13.27 -33.00
C GLU A 32 24.61 14.78 -33.23
N LYS A 33 23.66 15.55 -32.68
CA LYS A 33 23.48 16.98 -32.91
C LYS A 33 23.99 17.85 -31.77
N THR A 34 24.11 17.27 -30.56
CA THR A 34 24.45 17.98 -29.33
C THR A 34 25.54 17.23 -28.59
N SER A 35 26.36 17.96 -27.81
CA SER A 35 27.37 17.36 -26.92
C SER A 35 26.71 16.81 -25.64
N PRO A 36 27.39 15.92 -24.88
CA PRO A 36 26.87 15.40 -23.62
C PRO A 36 26.54 16.45 -22.58
N ASP A 37 27.21 17.59 -22.60
CA ASP A 37 27.07 18.74 -21.69
C ASP A 37 26.24 19.89 -22.26
N PHE A 38 25.54 19.66 -23.39
CA PHE A 38 24.79 20.72 -24.09
C PHE A 38 23.64 21.28 -23.24
N TYR A 39 22.94 20.42 -22.48
CA TYR A 39 21.85 20.85 -21.59
C TYR A 39 22.33 20.89 -20.15
N ASP A 40 22.28 22.06 -19.53
CA ASP A 40 22.55 22.24 -18.10
C ASP A 40 21.49 21.58 -17.22
N TYR A 41 20.22 21.59 -17.67
CA TYR A 41 19.05 21.08 -16.97
C TYR A 41 18.31 20.07 -17.83
N ILE A 42 18.07 18.90 -17.28
CA ILE A 42 17.18 17.91 -17.89
C ILE A 42 16.09 17.57 -16.89
N ILE A 43 14.83 17.78 -17.29
CA ILE A 43 13.65 17.44 -16.51
C ILE A 43 12.97 16.28 -17.24
N VAL A 44 12.79 15.17 -16.56
CA VAL A 44 12.10 13.99 -17.09
C VAL A 44 10.83 13.79 -16.29
N ASP A 45 9.68 13.97 -16.94
CA ASP A 45 8.38 13.64 -16.40
C ASP A 45 8.11 12.14 -16.53
N GLU A 46 7.26 11.61 -15.62
CA GLU A 46 6.98 10.18 -15.47
C GLU A 46 8.27 9.33 -15.40
N PHE A 47 9.19 9.75 -14.54
CA PHE A 47 10.54 9.15 -14.43
C PHE A 47 10.51 7.65 -14.07
N HIS A 48 9.39 7.11 -13.61
CA HIS A 48 9.22 5.67 -13.41
C HIS A 48 9.42 4.85 -14.71
N HIS A 49 9.36 5.48 -15.88
CA HIS A 49 9.71 4.86 -17.17
C HIS A 49 11.22 4.82 -17.48
N ALA A 50 12.06 5.40 -16.62
CA ALA A 50 13.50 5.57 -16.89
C ALA A 50 14.28 4.29 -17.18
N ALA A 51 13.83 3.11 -16.72
CA ALA A 51 14.47 1.84 -17.05
C ALA A 51 14.16 1.32 -18.46
N ALA A 52 13.21 1.90 -19.18
CA ALA A 52 12.97 1.52 -20.57
C ALA A 52 14.18 1.87 -21.44
N PRO A 53 14.55 1.02 -22.43
CA PRO A 53 15.70 1.26 -23.29
C PRO A 53 15.69 2.62 -23.99
N THR A 54 14.50 3.16 -24.24
CA THR A 54 14.31 4.48 -24.85
C THR A 54 14.81 5.63 -23.98
N TYR A 55 14.64 5.54 -22.66
CA TYR A 55 15.14 6.52 -21.70
C TYR A 55 16.62 6.31 -21.36
N GLN A 56 17.08 5.06 -21.38
CA GLN A 56 18.47 4.72 -21.09
C GLN A 56 19.44 5.42 -22.03
N LYS A 57 19.08 5.58 -23.32
CA LYS A 57 19.88 6.33 -24.29
C LYS A 57 20.08 7.79 -23.89
N LEU A 58 19.02 8.44 -23.39
CA LEU A 58 19.09 9.82 -22.91
C LEU A 58 19.95 9.94 -21.65
N LEU A 59 19.64 9.10 -20.64
CA LEU A 59 20.28 9.14 -19.33
C LEU A 59 21.75 8.72 -19.32
N SER A 60 22.18 7.87 -20.28
CA SER A 60 23.57 7.46 -20.40
C SER A 60 24.43 8.42 -21.22
N TYR A 61 23.82 9.22 -22.11
CA TYR A 61 24.53 10.13 -22.98
C TYR A 61 24.78 11.49 -22.34
N TYR A 62 23.72 12.14 -21.81
CA TYR A 62 23.83 13.49 -21.27
C TYR A 62 24.40 13.53 -19.85
N GLN A 63 25.16 14.59 -19.58
CA GLN A 63 25.75 14.90 -18.27
C GLN A 63 25.30 16.30 -17.83
N PRO A 64 24.00 16.50 -17.52
CA PRO A 64 23.48 17.79 -17.11
C PRO A 64 24.01 18.18 -15.73
N ARG A 65 24.09 19.48 -15.45
CA ARG A 65 24.39 19.99 -14.10
C ARG A 65 23.27 19.62 -13.11
N ILE A 66 22.02 19.57 -13.58
CA ILE A 66 20.86 19.17 -12.79
C ILE A 66 20.01 18.20 -13.61
N LEU A 67 19.80 17.00 -13.08
CA LEU A 67 18.79 16.05 -13.52
C LEU A 67 17.64 16.07 -12.51
N LEU A 68 16.43 16.38 -12.97
CA LEU A 68 15.21 16.33 -12.18
C LEU A 68 14.26 15.27 -12.75
N GLY A 69 13.91 14.28 -11.94
CA GLY A 69 12.89 13.30 -12.24
C GLY A 69 11.59 13.63 -11.51
N LEU A 70 10.49 13.66 -12.22
CA LEU A 70 9.14 13.81 -11.66
C LEU A 70 8.38 12.49 -11.82
N THR A 71 7.71 12.03 -10.78
CA THR A 71 6.87 10.83 -10.84
C THR A 71 5.81 10.86 -9.76
N ALA A 72 4.63 10.34 -10.08
CA ALA A 72 3.56 10.13 -9.10
C ALA A 72 3.85 8.94 -8.17
N THR A 73 4.71 8.02 -8.60
CA THR A 73 5.06 6.80 -7.86
C THR A 73 6.54 6.50 -8.05
N PRO A 74 7.39 6.77 -7.05
CA PRO A 74 8.80 6.41 -7.09
C PRO A 74 9.01 4.89 -7.03
N GLU A 75 8.04 4.16 -6.50
CA GLU A 75 8.03 2.70 -6.43
C GLU A 75 7.57 2.13 -7.78
N ARG A 76 8.40 1.29 -8.39
CA ARG A 76 8.12 0.68 -9.69
C ARG A 76 7.50 -0.72 -9.57
N MET A 77 6.64 -1.05 -10.53
CA MET A 77 6.01 -2.39 -10.62
C MET A 77 6.99 -3.53 -10.92
N ASP A 78 8.15 -3.24 -11.53
CA ASP A 78 9.17 -4.24 -11.88
C ASP A 78 10.25 -4.40 -10.79
N GLY A 79 10.07 -3.79 -9.62
CA GLY A 79 10.99 -3.87 -8.48
C GLY A 79 12.31 -3.10 -8.66
N LYS A 80 12.52 -2.41 -9.77
CA LYS A 80 13.74 -1.63 -9.98
C LYS A 80 13.59 -0.21 -9.44
N SER A 81 14.45 0.17 -8.50
CA SER A 81 14.47 1.53 -7.97
C SER A 81 14.97 2.54 -9.00
N ILE A 82 14.32 3.71 -9.05
CA ILE A 82 14.80 4.87 -9.82
C ILE A 82 15.78 5.74 -9.01
N LEU A 83 15.85 5.53 -7.71
CA LEU A 83 16.65 6.35 -6.79
C LEU A 83 18.16 6.37 -7.09
N PRO A 84 18.79 5.30 -7.62
CA PRO A 84 20.21 5.35 -7.99
C PRO A 84 20.58 6.49 -8.96
N TYR A 85 19.66 6.92 -9.83
CA TYR A 85 19.88 8.09 -10.71
C TYR A 85 19.99 9.41 -9.95
N PHE A 86 19.53 9.44 -8.72
CA PHE A 86 19.46 10.63 -7.84
C PHE A 86 20.28 10.44 -6.55
N HIS A 87 21.33 9.61 -6.57
CA HIS A 87 22.17 9.30 -5.40
C HIS A 87 21.35 8.79 -4.19
N ASN A 88 20.29 8.05 -4.45
CA ASN A 88 19.32 7.53 -3.46
C ASN A 88 18.65 8.64 -2.63
N ARG A 89 18.38 9.80 -3.24
CA ARG A 89 17.72 10.93 -2.58
C ARG A 89 16.43 11.30 -3.30
N ILE A 90 15.40 11.55 -2.52
CA ILE A 90 14.16 12.21 -2.95
C ILE A 90 14.26 13.66 -2.51
N ALA A 91 14.19 14.60 -3.46
CA ALA A 91 14.32 16.04 -3.18
C ALA A 91 13.05 16.59 -2.51
N ALA A 92 11.88 16.15 -2.94
CA ALA A 92 10.60 16.51 -2.35
C ALA A 92 9.59 15.39 -2.61
N GLU A 93 8.72 15.14 -1.65
CA GLU A 93 7.65 14.16 -1.74
C GLU A 93 6.37 14.76 -1.14
N ILE A 94 5.27 14.66 -1.89
CA ILE A 94 3.92 15.00 -1.42
C ILE A 94 3.02 13.86 -1.82
N ARG A 95 2.59 13.05 -0.85
CA ARG A 95 1.64 11.96 -1.07
C ARG A 95 0.23 12.46 -1.23
N LEU A 96 -0.64 11.66 -1.86
CA LEU A 96 -2.04 12.02 -2.12
C LEU A 96 -2.78 12.57 -0.88
N PRO A 97 -2.73 11.92 0.29
CA PRO A 97 -3.39 12.43 1.49
C PRO A 97 -2.90 13.83 1.91
N GLU A 98 -1.59 14.04 1.88
CA GLU A 98 -0.98 15.32 2.20
C GLU A 98 -1.36 16.41 1.20
N ALA A 99 -1.44 16.08 -0.09
CA ALA A 99 -1.86 17.02 -1.12
C ALA A 99 -3.30 17.50 -0.90
N ILE A 100 -4.19 16.60 -0.45
CA ILE A 100 -5.57 16.95 -0.10
C ILE A 100 -5.61 17.80 1.18
N ASP A 101 -4.91 17.41 2.23
CA ASP A 101 -4.84 18.16 3.50
C ASP A 101 -4.27 19.57 3.31
N ARG A 102 -3.32 19.73 2.37
CA ARG A 102 -2.76 21.04 1.93
C ARG A 102 -3.66 21.80 0.96
N LYS A 103 -4.82 21.27 0.57
CA LYS A 103 -5.75 21.87 -0.40
C LYS A 103 -5.13 22.09 -1.79
N LEU A 104 -4.20 21.25 -2.19
CA LEU A 104 -3.66 21.19 -3.56
C LEU A 104 -4.56 20.35 -4.47
N LEU A 105 -5.33 19.44 -3.88
CA LEU A 105 -6.32 18.59 -4.52
C LEU A 105 -7.65 18.69 -3.75
N CYS A 106 -8.78 18.39 -4.43
CA CYS A 106 -10.08 18.34 -3.77
C CYS A 106 -10.24 17.03 -2.97
N PRO A 107 -11.09 17.00 -1.94
CA PRO A 107 -11.43 15.77 -1.23
C PRO A 107 -12.19 14.80 -2.12
N PHE A 108 -12.29 13.54 -1.69
CA PHE A 108 -13.03 12.49 -2.41
C PHE A 108 -14.03 11.76 -1.52
N GLN A 109 -15.07 11.25 -2.17
CA GLN A 109 -16.01 10.28 -1.62
C GLN A 109 -15.86 8.99 -2.42
N TYR A 110 -15.28 7.96 -1.81
CA TYR A 110 -14.99 6.68 -2.46
C TYR A 110 -15.99 5.63 -2.03
N PHE A 111 -16.67 5.04 -2.99
CA PHE A 111 -17.65 3.98 -2.80
C PHE A 111 -17.16 2.70 -3.46
N GLY A 112 -16.77 1.71 -2.64
CA GLY A 112 -16.46 0.36 -3.10
C GLY A 112 -17.75 -0.44 -3.27
N VAL A 113 -18.20 -0.55 -4.51
CA VAL A 113 -19.42 -1.25 -4.91
C VAL A 113 -19.10 -2.71 -5.21
N THR A 114 -19.94 -3.63 -4.77
CA THR A 114 -19.76 -5.06 -5.08
C THR A 114 -20.02 -5.30 -6.56
N ASP A 115 -19.01 -5.75 -7.32
CA ASP A 115 -19.23 -6.17 -8.72
C ASP A 115 -20.01 -7.49 -8.78
N THR A 116 -20.78 -7.65 -9.83
CA THR A 116 -21.56 -8.86 -10.11
C THR A 116 -20.74 -9.97 -10.76
N VAL A 117 -19.50 -9.66 -11.16
CA VAL A 117 -18.58 -10.57 -11.86
C VAL A 117 -17.51 -11.12 -10.92
N ASP A 118 -17.25 -12.41 -11.05
CA ASP A 118 -16.17 -13.11 -10.35
C ASP A 118 -14.92 -13.17 -11.24
N LEU A 119 -13.81 -12.61 -10.74
CA LEU A 119 -12.53 -12.53 -11.44
C LEU A 119 -11.49 -13.52 -10.89
N ASP A 120 -11.80 -14.30 -9.84
CA ASP A 120 -10.83 -15.20 -9.20
C ASP A 120 -10.33 -16.30 -10.15
N ALA A 121 -11.21 -16.78 -11.02
CA ALA A 121 -10.89 -17.82 -12.00
C ALA A 121 -10.12 -17.33 -13.25
N LEU A 122 -9.98 -16.02 -13.44
CA LEU A 122 -9.34 -15.47 -14.63
C LEU A 122 -7.82 -15.63 -14.57
N LYS A 123 -7.22 -15.82 -15.76
CA LYS A 123 -5.78 -15.96 -15.90
C LYS A 123 -5.05 -14.67 -15.56
N TRP A 124 -4.02 -14.82 -14.76
CA TRP A 124 -3.11 -13.75 -14.36
C TRP A 124 -1.75 -13.94 -15.03
N SER A 125 -1.30 -12.95 -15.81
CA SER A 125 -0.01 -12.97 -16.50
C SER A 125 0.59 -11.56 -16.58
N ALA A 126 1.91 -11.45 -16.55
CA ALA A 126 2.64 -10.18 -16.68
C ALA A 126 2.13 -9.05 -15.73
N GLY A 127 1.74 -9.40 -14.49
CA GLY A 127 1.31 -8.43 -13.49
C GLY A 127 -0.16 -8.00 -13.56
N GLY A 128 -0.99 -8.64 -14.41
CA GLY A 128 -2.40 -8.31 -14.54
C GLY A 128 -3.26 -9.45 -15.12
N TYR A 129 -4.57 -9.20 -15.21
CA TYR A 129 -5.51 -10.08 -15.89
C TYR A 129 -5.30 -10.08 -17.41
N GLN A 130 -5.60 -11.20 -18.07
CA GLN A 130 -5.64 -11.23 -19.53
C GLN A 130 -6.79 -10.36 -20.05
N LYS A 131 -6.48 -9.30 -20.82
CA LYS A 131 -7.47 -8.34 -21.32
C LYS A 131 -8.60 -8.99 -22.11
N SER A 132 -8.31 -10.03 -22.91
CA SER A 132 -9.31 -10.77 -23.69
C SER A 132 -10.32 -11.52 -22.82
N GLU A 133 -9.92 -12.05 -21.67
CA GLU A 133 -10.85 -12.72 -20.75
C GLU A 133 -11.76 -11.71 -20.05
N LEU A 134 -11.22 -10.57 -19.62
CA LEU A 134 -12.02 -9.47 -19.07
C LEU A 134 -13.01 -8.91 -20.09
N GLU A 135 -12.55 -8.67 -21.32
CA GLU A 135 -13.38 -8.18 -22.41
C GLU A 135 -14.56 -9.13 -22.69
N HIS A 136 -14.28 -10.43 -22.75
CA HIS A 136 -15.33 -11.43 -22.96
C HIS A 136 -16.43 -11.34 -21.91
N ILE A 137 -16.06 -11.20 -20.65
CA ILE A 137 -17.02 -11.12 -19.54
C ILE A 137 -17.79 -9.79 -19.56
N TYR A 138 -17.11 -8.70 -19.84
CA TYR A 138 -17.71 -7.35 -19.73
C TYR A 138 -18.48 -6.90 -20.96
N THR A 139 -18.28 -7.55 -22.11
CA THR A 139 -18.84 -7.11 -23.38
C THR A 139 -19.64 -8.19 -24.10
N PHE A 140 -19.11 -9.42 -24.20
CA PHE A 140 -19.66 -10.45 -25.05
C PHE A 140 -20.57 -11.46 -24.35
N SER A 141 -20.63 -11.45 -23.02
CA SER A 141 -21.45 -12.41 -22.25
C SER A 141 -22.94 -12.05 -22.22
N GLY A 142 -23.47 -11.23 -23.12
CA GLY A 142 -24.88 -10.90 -23.30
C GLY A 142 -25.54 -10.49 -21.98
N ALA A 143 -26.50 -11.30 -21.49
CA ALA A 143 -27.24 -10.99 -20.26
C ALA A 143 -26.38 -10.79 -19.00
N VAL A 144 -25.11 -11.19 -18.97
CA VAL A 144 -24.19 -10.93 -17.85
C VAL A 144 -23.65 -9.49 -17.98
N ALA A 145 -23.23 -9.10 -19.18
CA ALA A 145 -22.77 -7.73 -19.44
C ALA A 145 -23.88 -6.71 -19.20
N ASP A 146 -25.09 -6.96 -19.70
CA ASP A 146 -26.26 -6.08 -19.50
C ASP A 146 -26.59 -5.93 -18.02
N ARG A 147 -26.66 -7.02 -17.25
CA ARG A 147 -26.92 -6.96 -15.79
C ARG A 147 -25.84 -6.21 -15.04
N ARG A 148 -24.58 -6.32 -15.49
CA ARG A 148 -23.50 -5.55 -14.89
C ARG A 148 -23.63 -4.05 -15.20
N ALA A 149 -23.94 -3.68 -16.45
CA ALA A 149 -24.16 -2.30 -16.84
C ALA A 149 -25.37 -1.69 -16.11
N ASP A 150 -26.46 -2.43 -15.95
CA ASP A 150 -27.62 -2.03 -15.14
C ASP A 150 -27.22 -1.80 -13.67
N HIS A 151 -26.39 -2.69 -13.12
CA HIS A 151 -25.87 -2.52 -11.76
C HIS A 151 -24.98 -1.26 -11.64
N VAL A 152 -24.16 -0.94 -12.65
CA VAL A 152 -23.36 0.28 -12.69
C VAL A 152 -24.25 1.52 -12.69
N VAL A 153 -25.28 1.58 -13.53
CA VAL A 153 -26.24 2.69 -13.58
C VAL A 153 -26.99 2.82 -12.24
N THR A 154 -27.45 1.71 -11.69
CA THR A 154 -28.14 1.69 -10.39
C THR A 154 -27.24 2.22 -9.26
N ALA A 155 -25.98 1.78 -9.22
CA ALA A 155 -25.03 2.27 -8.24
C ALA A 155 -24.71 3.76 -8.44
N LEU A 156 -24.55 4.20 -9.69
CA LEU A 156 -24.36 5.61 -10.01
C LEU A 156 -25.50 6.47 -9.45
N LEU A 157 -26.74 6.13 -9.77
CA LEU A 157 -27.94 6.86 -9.29
C LEU A 157 -28.11 6.81 -7.76
N LYS A 158 -27.55 5.80 -7.11
CA LYS A 158 -27.58 5.66 -5.64
C LYS A 158 -26.58 6.59 -4.94
N TYR A 159 -25.40 6.78 -5.53
CA TYR A 159 -24.28 7.45 -4.85
C TYR A 159 -24.02 8.87 -5.33
N VAL A 160 -24.51 9.28 -6.50
CA VAL A 160 -24.47 10.70 -6.93
C VAL A 160 -25.69 11.45 -6.45
N THR A 161 -25.51 12.70 -6.08
CA THR A 161 -26.62 13.55 -5.59
C THR A 161 -27.55 13.97 -6.71
N ASP A 162 -26.99 14.38 -7.84
CA ASP A 162 -27.71 14.80 -9.03
C ASP A 162 -26.99 14.34 -10.28
N ILE A 163 -27.65 13.50 -11.08
CA ILE A 163 -27.08 12.98 -12.34
C ILE A 163 -26.88 14.08 -13.38
N ASP A 164 -27.69 15.15 -13.31
CA ASP A 164 -27.59 16.26 -14.25
C ASP A 164 -26.41 17.19 -13.98
N GLU A 165 -25.79 17.09 -12.84
CA GLU A 165 -24.56 17.82 -12.49
C GLU A 165 -23.30 16.97 -12.66
N VAL A 166 -23.43 15.70 -13.03
CA VAL A 166 -22.28 14.80 -13.21
C VAL A 166 -21.45 15.22 -14.42
N LYS A 167 -20.14 15.29 -14.19
CA LYS A 167 -19.08 15.37 -15.19
C LYS A 167 -18.15 14.20 -14.96
N GLY A 168 -18.44 13.06 -15.63
CA GLY A 168 -17.90 11.77 -15.28
C GLY A 168 -16.87 11.22 -16.27
N LEU A 169 -15.90 10.46 -15.73
CA LEU A 169 -15.01 9.59 -16.51
C LEU A 169 -15.26 8.14 -16.14
N GLY A 170 -15.41 7.27 -17.14
CA GLY A 170 -15.52 5.82 -16.96
C GLY A 170 -14.30 5.11 -17.54
N PHE A 171 -13.51 4.44 -16.69
CA PHE A 171 -12.32 3.71 -17.10
C PHE A 171 -12.65 2.25 -17.45
N CYS A 172 -12.52 1.90 -18.74
CA CYS A 172 -12.86 0.61 -19.30
C CYS A 172 -11.62 -0.24 -19.62
N VAL A 173 -11.82 -1.57 -19.83
CA VAL A 173 -10.76 -2.53 -20.14
C VAL A 173 -10.28 -2.38 -21.58
N THR A 174 -11.24 -2.34 -22.54
CA THR A 174 -11.01 -2.33 -23.98
C THR A 174 -11.90 -1.31 -24.66
N VAL A 175 -11.64 -1.06 -25.94
CA VAL A 175 -12.46 -0.16 -26.77
C VAL A 175 -13.90 -0.66 -26.83
N ASP A 176 -14.10 -1.97 -27.07
CA ASP A 176 -15.44 -2.57 -27.16
C ASP A 176 -16.21 -2.42 -25.83
N HIS A 177 -15.51 -2.53 -24.69
CA HIS A 177 -16.13 -2.28 -23.38
C HIS A 177 -16.53 -0.80 -23.20
N ALA A 178 -15.69 0.13 -23.64
CA ALA A 178 -16.03 1.56 -23.56
C ALA A 178 -17.19 1.92 -24.48
N GLU A 179 -17.24 1.39 -25.70
CA GLU A 179 -18.35 1.58 -26.64
C GLU A 179 -19.64 0.94 -26.13
N PHE A 180 -19.56 -0.26 -25.54
CA PHE A 180 -20.70 -0.92 -24.92
C PHE A 180 -21.29 -0.07 -23.80
N MET A 181 -20.47 0.39 -22.86
CA MET A 181 -20.93 1.23 -21.75
C MET A 181 -21.48 2.57 -22.23
N CYS A 182 -20.85 3.17 -23.23
CA CYS A 182 -21.34 4.41 -23.85
C CYS A 182 -22.75 4.23 -24.45
N ARG A 183 -22.97 3.17 -25.24
CA ARG A 183 -24.30 2.86 -25.79
C ARG A 183 -25.31 2.62 -24.67
N TYR A 184 -24.97 1.79 -23.69
CA TYR A 184 -25.84 1.45 -22.58
C TYR A 184 -26.29 2.69 -21.79
N PHE A 185 -25.38 3.62 -21.49
CA PHE A 185 -25.70 4.88 -20.80
C PHE A 185 -26.60 5.77 -21.64
N ASN A 186 -26.34 5.91 -22.94
CA ASN A 186 -27.19 6.68 -23.85
C ASN A 186 -28.60 6.09 -23.93
N ASP A 187 -28.75 4.77 -23.98
CA ASP A 187 -30.04 4.07 -24.00
C ASP A 187 -30.84 4.28 -22.68
N HIS A 188 -30.12 4.59 -21.57
CA HIS A 188 -30.70 4.91 -20.27
C HIS A 188 -30.80 6.42 -19.99
N ASN A 189 -30.79 7.26 -21.02
CA ASN A 189 -30.89 8.73 -20.92
C ASN A 189 -29.77 9.38 -20.11
N ILE A 190 -28.57 8.79 -20.11
CA ILE A 190 -27.36 9.41 -19.55
C ILE A 190 -26.43 9.72 -20.73
N PRO A 191 -26.47 10.95 -21.29
CA PRO A 191 -25.71 11.31 -22.48
C PRO A 191 -24.22 11.07 -22.28
N SER A 192 -23.62 10.27 -23.17
CA SER A 192 -22.23 9.80 -23.01
C SER A 192 -21.48 9.76 -24.33
N MET A 193 -20.15 9.83 -24.24
CA MET A 193 -19.23 9.67 -25.38
C MET A 193 -18.19 8.60 -25.04
N CYS A 194 -17.63 8.01 -26.10
CA CYS A 194 -16.45 7.13 -25.98
C CYS A 194 -15.27 7.81 -26.68
N LEU A 195 -14.09 7.75 -26.04
CA LEU A 195 -12.82 8.14 -26.64
C LEU A 195 -11.85 6.99 -26.63
N THR A 196 -11.17 6.80 -27.77
CA THR A 196 -10.22 5.70 -28.00
C THR A 196 -8.85 6.24 -28.43
N GLY A 197 -7.84 5.36 -28.54
CA GLY A 197 -6.51 5.71 -29.07
C GLY A 197 -6.55 6.28 -30.49
N GLN A 198 -7.59 5.98 -31.24
CA GLN A 198 -7.79 6.43 -32.60
C GLN A 198 -8.56 7.78 -32.68
N SER A 199 -9.11 8.27 -31.57
CA SER A 199 -9.82 9.56 -31.55
C SER A 199 -8.87 10.71 -31.85
N SER A 200 -9.27 11.57 -32.78
CA SER A 200 -8.50 12.76 -33.19
C SER A 200 -8.42 13.80 -32.07
N ASP A 201 -7.48 14.72 -32.17
CA ASP A 201 -7.35 15.83 -31.20
C ASP A 201 -8.61 16.73 -31.20
N GLU A 202 -9.27 16.86 -32.35
CA GLU A 202 -10.53 17.60 -32.48
C GLU A 202 -11.67 16.91 -31.74
N GLU A 203 -11.79 15.57 -31.86
CA GLU A 203 -12.79 14.78 -31.11
C GLU A 203 -12.56 14.85 -29.61
N ARG A 204 -11.29 14.76 -29.17
CA ARG A 204 -10.92 14.90 -27.76
C ARG A 204 -11.28 16.29 -27.21
N ALA A 205 -10.97 17.35 -27.98
CA ALA A 205 -11.30 18.72 -27.60
C ALA A 205 -12.83 18.95 -27.59
N ALA A 206 -13.56 18.35 -28.52
CA ALA A 206 -15.02 18.40 -28.57
C ALA A 206 -15.64 17.67 -27.37
N ALA A 207 -15.16 16.48 -27.02
CA ALA A 207 -15.63 15.72 -25.87
C ALA A 207 -15.42 16.49 -24.56
N LYS A 208 -14.24 17.13 -24.38
CA LYS A 208 -13.99 18.01 -23.22
C LYS A 208 -15.03 19.13 -23.15
N ARG A 209 -15.24 19.89 -24.22
CA ARG A 209 -16.21 20.98 -24.25
C ARG A 209 -17.61 20.51 -23.89
N ARG A 210 -18.07 19.38 -24.48
CA ARG A 210 -19.41 18.83 -24.22
C ARG A 210 -19.58 18.29 -22.80
N LEU A 211 -18.53 17.74 -22.17
CA LEU A 211 -18.56 17.33 -20.77
C LEU A 211 -18.66 18.57 -19.86
N VAL A 212 -17.86 19.59 -20.12
CA VAL A 212 -17.85 20.82 -19.31
C VAL A 212 -19.18 21.58 -19.43
N SER A 213 -19.74 21.67 -20.65
CA SER A 213 -21.07 22.31 -20.88
C SER A 213 -22.23 21.48 -20.32
N GLY A 214 -22.05 20.21 -20.02
CA GLY A 214 -23.12 19.32 -19.58
C GLY A 214 -23.95 18.71 -20.72
N ASP A 215 -23.53 18.86 -21.99
CA ASP A 215 -24.17 18.18 -23.12
C ASP A 215 -23.95 16.65 -23.07
N VAL A 216 -22.89 16.22 -22.43
CA VAL A 216 -22.67 14.82 -22.05
C VAL A 216 -22.34 14.73 -20.56
N ARG A 217 -22.70 13.60 -19.92
CA ARG A 217 -22.46 13.33 -18.51
C ARG A 217 -21.23 12.47 -18.29
N PHE A 218 -20.94 11.58 -19.23
CA PHE A 218 -19.78 10.66 -19.13
C PHE A 218 -18.96 10.62 -20.41
N ILE A 219 -17.64 10.48 -20.21
CA ILE A 219 -16.72 10.05 -21.24
C ILE A 219 -16.16 8.71 -20.82
N PHE A 220 -16.42 7.65 -21.59
CA PHE A 220 -15.82 6.33 -21.41
C PHE A 220 -14.49 6.25 -22.15
N VAL A 221 -13.46 5.76 -21.47
CA VAL A 221 -12.09 5.76 -21.97
C VAL A 221 -11.38 4.44 -21.68
N VAL A 222 -10.41 4.12 -22.52
CA VAL A 222 -9.44 3.05 -22.30
C VAL A 222 -8.08 3.75 -22.19
N ASP A 223 -7.10 3.24 -21.59
CA ASP A 223 -5.71 3.68 -21.35
C ASP A 223 -5.26 5.11 -21.80
N ILE A 224 -6.02 5.80 -22.69
CA ILE A 224 -5.68 7.11 -23.28
C ILE A 224 -5.66 8.26 -22.26
N TYR A 225 -6.53 8.18 -21.26
CA TYR A 225 -6.66 9.21 -20.23
C TYR A 225 -5.81 8.90 -18.99
N ASN A 226 -4.93 7.89 -19.07
CA ASN A 226 -3.91 7.70 -18.03
C ASN A 226 -2.88 8.84 -18.07
N GLU A 227 -2.64 9.44 -19.27
CA GLU A 227 -1.70 10.55 -19.47
C GLU A 227 -2.30 11.64 -20.38
N GLY A 228 -2.07 12.91 -20.08
CA GLY A 228 -2.21 14.02 -21.03
C GLY A 228 -3.57 14.74 -21.13
N VAL A 229 -4.67 14.32 -20.49
CA VAL A 229 -5.94 15.06 -20.53
C VAL A 229 -6.23 15.78 -19.24
N ASP A 230 -6.46 17.07 -19.36
CA ASP A 230 -6.77 17.98 -18.26
C ASP A 230 -8.21 18.47 -18.32
N ILE A 231 -9.07 17.92 -17.46
CA ILE A 231 -10.47 18.34 -17.25
C ILE A 231 -10.68 18.48 -15.74
N PRO A 232 -10.33 19.62 -15.13
CA PRO A 232 -10.47 19.84 -13.69
C PRO A 232 -11.91 19.71 -13.19
N GLU A 233 -12.89 19.97 -14.06
CA GLU A 233 -14.32 19.93 -13.78
C GLU A 233 -14.87 18.52 -13.54
N VAL A 234 -14.10 17.47 -13.83
CA VAL A 234 -14.51 16.08 -13.54
C VAL A 234 -14.78 15.91 -12.06
N ASN A 235 -16.03 15.55 -11.72
CA ASN A 235 -16.51 15.36 -10.35
C ASN A 235 -16.91 13.92 -10.04
N THR A 236 -16.91 13.02 -11.03
CA THR A 236 -17.28 11.61 -10.86
C THR A 236 -16.35 10.69 -11.65
N VAL A 237 -15.89 9.62 -11.03
CA VAL A 237 -15.05 8.62 -11.66
C VAL A 237 -15.64 7.22 -11.44
N LEU A 238 -15.74 6.44 -12.51
CA LEU A 238 -16.15 5.04 -12.48
C LEU A 238 -14.96 4.15 -12.83
N PHE A 239 -14.50 3.33 -11.88
CA PHE A 239 -13.56 2.25 -12.14
C PHE A 239 -14.32 1.00 -12.56
N LEU A 240 -14.48 0.81 -13.88
CA LEU A 240 -15.23 -0.29 -14.50
C LEU A 240 -14.34 -1.50 -14.83
N ARG A 241 -13.07 -1.41 -14.47
CA ARG A 241 -12.09 -2.47 -14.63
C ARG A 241 -11.28 -2.65 -13.34
N PRO A 242 -10.74 -3.85 -13.08
CA PRO A 242 -9.71 -3.98 -12.06
C PRO A 242 -8.48 -3.17 -12.49
N THR A 243 -7.96 -2.34 -11.59
CA THR A 243 -6.75 -1.55 -11.83
C THR A 243 -5.61 -2.18 -11.05
N GLU A 244 -4.79 -2.99 -11.72
CA GLU A 244 -3.76 -3.82 -11.10
C GLU A 244 -2.55 -3.00 -10.62
N SER A 245 -2.34 -1.84 -11.23
CA SER A 245 -1.23 -0.94 -10.90
C SER A 245 -1.66 0.18 -9.99
N LEU A 246 -0.97 0.35 -8.86
CA LEU A 246 -1.14 1.50 -7.98
C LEU A 246 -0.89 2.83 -8.73
N THR A 247 0.13 2.86 -9.58
CA THR A 247 0.45 4.04 -10.43
C THR A 247 -0.75 4.42 -11.30
N ILE A 248 -1.31 3.45 -12.03
CA ILE A 248 -2.48 3.68 -12.91
C ILE A 248 -3.69 4.12 -12.08
N PHE A 249 -3.92 3.49 -10.93
CA PHE A 249 -5.00 3.87 -10.02
C PHE A 249 -4.87 5.33 -9.57
N LEU A 250 -3.69 5.74 -9.09
CA LEU A 250 -3.44 7.10 -8.64
C LEU A 250 -3.50 8.12 -9.78
N GLN A 251 -3.02 7.78 -10.98
CA GLN A 251 -3.12 8.63 -12.15
C GLN A 251 -4.59 8.85 -12.56
N GLN A 252 -5.39 7.78 -12.61
CA GLN A 252 -6.81 7.84 -12.93
C GLN A 252 -7.61 8.61 -11.86
N LEU A 253 -7.37 8.33 -10.59
CA LEU A 253 -7.98 9.04 -9.47
C LEU A 253 -7.60 10.53 -9.49
N GLY A 254 -6.31 10.82 -9.72
CA GLY A 254 -5.76 12.18 -9.79
C GLY A 254 -6.42 13.07 -10.85
N ARG A 255 -6.94 12.47 -11.94
CA ARG A 255 -7.68 13.24 -12.96
C ARG A 255 -8.92 13.92 -12.38
N GLY A 256 -9.61 13.23 -11.48
CA GLY A 256 -10.79 13.77 -10.81
C GLY A 256 -10.50 14.58 -9.56
N LEU A 257 -9.26 14.59 -9.03
CA LEU A 257 -8.95 15.32 -7.80
C LEU A 257 -8.48 16.76 -8.01
N ARG A 258 -8.35 17.21 -9.25
CA ARG A 258 -7.99 18.61 -9.56
C ARG A 258 -9.03 19.58 -9.05
N LEU A 259 -8.57 20.73 -8.58
CA LEU A 259 -9.47 21.79 -8.10
C LEU A 259 -10.20 22.44 -9.27
N SER A 260 -11.51 22.73 -9.09
CA SER A 260 -12.33 23.53 -9.98
C SER A 260 -13.30 24.37 -9.13
N GLU A 261 -13.72 25.54 -9.63
CA GLU A 261 -14.54 26.50 -8.86
C GLU A 261 -15.87 25.91 -8.38
N ASP A 262 -16.52 25.09 -9.23
CA ASP A 262 -17.85 24.51 -8.94
C ASP A 262 -17.79 23.07 -8.41
N LYS A 263 -16.61 22.61 -7.95
CA LYS A 263 -16.42 21.23 -7.49
C LYS A 263 -16.00 21.17 -6.03
N GLU A 264 -16.89 20.63 -5.18
CA GLU A 264 -16.62 20.43 -3.75
C GLU A 264 -15.78 19.19 -3.47
N CYS A 265 -16.06 18.09 -4.17
CA CYS A 265 -15.38 16.81 -4.00
C CYS A 265 -15.43 15.96 -5.28
N LEU A 266 -14.66 14.89 -5.29
CA LEU A 266 -14.71 13.85 -6.31
C LEU A 266 -15.52 12.65 -5.80
N THR A 267 -16.55 12.23 -6.52
CA THR A 267 -17.25 10.96 -6.28
C THR A 267 -16.57 9.84 -7.05
N VAL A 268 -16.18 8.79 -6.36
CA VAL A 268 -15.52 7.62 -6.94
C VAL A 268 -16.38 6.38 -6.72
N LEU A 269 -16.76 5.69 -7.78
CA LEU A 269 -17.37 4.37 -7.71
C LEU A 269 -16.40 3.34 -8.26
N ASP A 270 -15.98 2.43 -7.42
CA ASP A 270 -15.05 1.34 -7.75
C ASP A 270 -15.76 0.00 -7.64
N PHE A 271 -15.92 -0.69 -8.77
CA PHE A 271 -16.64 -1.96 -8.85
C PHE A 271 -15.71 -3.12 -8.51
N ILE A 272 -15.86 -3.65 -7.30
CA ILE A 272 -14.96 -4.61 -6.68
C ILE A 272 -15.56 -6.02 -6.73
N GLY A 273 -15.01 -6.84 -7.61
CA GLY A 273 -15.29 -8.27 -7.69
C GLY A 273 -14.39 -9.10 -6.80
N GLN A 274 -14.67 -10.41 -6.74
CA GLN A 274 -13.76 -11.38 -6.17
C GLN A 274 -12.51 -11.44 -7.08
N ALA A 275 -11.38 -11.00 -6.56
CA ALA A 275 -10.17 -10.82 -7.34
C ALA A 275 -9.19 -11.97 -7.17
N ASN A 276 -8.33 -12.17 -8.19
CA ASN A 276 -7.19 -13.07 -8.10
C ASN A 276 -6.32 -12.75 -6.87
N ARG A 277 -5.72 -13.76 -6.23
CA ARG A 277 -4.87 -13.61 -5.04
C ARG A 277 -3.66 -12.71 -5.23
N LYS A 278 -3.23 -12.52 -6.48
CA LYS A 278 -2.11 -11.62 -6.84
C LYS A 278 -2.52 -10.15 -6.96
N TYR A 279 -3.83 -9.84 -6.94
CA TYR A 279 -4.30 -8.47 -6.96
C TYR A 279 -4.03 -7.81 -5.59
N ASN A 280 -3.44 -6.63 -5.60
CA ASN A 280 -3.02 -5.96 -4.36
C ASN A 280 -4.01 -4.86 -3.96
N PHE A 281 -5.03 -5.23 -3.19
CA PHE A 281 -5.94 -4.25 -2.61
C PHE A 281 -5.30 -3.43 -1.48
N GLU A 282 -4.30 -3.98 -0.81
CA GLU A 282 -3.71 -3.33 0.36
C GLU A 282 -3.01 -2.03 -0.01
N ASP A 283 -2.12 -2.04 -1.01
CA ASP A 283 -1.42 -0.83 -1.47
C ASP A 283 -2.41 0.20 -2.01
N LYS A 284 -3.46 -0.26 -2.72
CA LYS A 284 -4.52 0.60 -3.25
C LYS A 284 -5.21 1.39 -2.14
N PHE A 285 -5.62 0.74 -1.07
CA PHE A 285 -6.31 1.41 0.04
C PHE A 285 -5.34 2.15 0.98
N ALA A 286 -4.12 1.64 1.18
CA ALA A 286 -3.08 2.33 1.95
C ALA A 286 -2.76 3.71 1.36
N ALA A 287 -2.75 3.84 0.03
CA ALA A 287 -2.51 5.12 -0.65
C ALA A 287 -3.57 6.20 -0.41
N LEU A 288 -4.75 5.82 0.09
CA LEU A 288 -5.84 6.74 0.44
C LEU A 288 -5.78 7.24 1.89
N LEU A 289 -4.90 6.67 2.74
CA LEU A 289 -4.85 6.93 4.17
C LEU A 289 -3.80 8.00 4.52
N SER A 290 -4.15 8.94 5.39
CA SER A 290 -3.23 9.97 5.91
C SER A 290 -2.20 9.41 6.88
N ASN A 291 -2.46 8.26 7.49
CA ASN A 291 -1.61 7.67 8.50
C ASN A 291 -1.36 6.19 8.24
N ALA A 292 -0.07 5.84 8.04
CA ALA A 292 0.38 4.48 7.78
C ALA A 292 0.45 3.58 9.03
N THR A 293 0.13 4.08 10.22
CA THR A 293 0.25 3.31 11.48
C THR A 293 -0.82 2.24 11.67
N ARG A 294 -1.91 2.30 10.90
CA ARG A 294 -3.03 1.35 10.99
C ARG A 294 -3.08 0.47 9.74
N SER A 295 -3.24 -0.83 9.93
CA SER A 295 -3.42 -1.74 8.80
C SER A 295 -4.70 -1.46 8.03
N VAL A 296 -4.68 -1.60 6.71
CA VAL A 296 -5.87 -1.46 5.84
C VAL A 296 -7.01 -2.36 6.31
N SER A 297 -6.70 -3.58 6.77
CA SER A 297 -7.71 -4.50 7.33
C SER A 297 -8.42 -3.94 8.56
N ARG A 298 -7.74 -3.13 9.36
CA ARG A 298 -8.33 -2.44 10.53
C ARG A 298 -9.15 -1.24 10.09
N GLU A 299 -8.64 -0.44 9.15
CA GLU A 299 -9.37 0.69 8.55
C GLU A 299 -10.70 0.24 7.95
N ILE A 300 -10.73 -0.88 7.21
CA ILE A 300 -11.97 -1.45 6.65
C ILE A 300 -12.98 -1.81 7.75
N LYS A 301 -12.52 -2.34 8.89
CA LYS A 301 -13.40 -2.72 10.01
C LYS A 301 -13.92 -1.50 10.77
N ASP A 302 -13.09 -0.48 10.94
CA ASP A 302 -13.38 0.71 11.75
C ASP A 302 -14.01 1.84 10.93
N GLY A 303 -14.19 1.66 9.61
CA GLY A 303 -14.87 2.63 8.71
C GLY A 303 -13.96 3.73 8.17
N PHE A 304 -12.67 3.44 7.95
CA PHE A 304 -11.71 4.36 7.34
C PHE A 304 -11.56 5.70 8.08
N VAL A 305 -11.16 5.63 9.34
CA VAL A 305 -11.01 6.80 10.21
C VAL A 305 -9.76 7.64 9.91
N SER A 306 -8.79 7.09 9.16
CA SER A 306 -7.50 7.73 8.86
C SER A 306 -7.43 8.34 7.46
N VAL A 307 -8.55 8.62 6.81
CA VAL A 307 -8.57 9.34 5.51
C VAL A 307 -8.34 10.85 5.70
N PRO A 308 -7.88 11.58 4.65
CA PRO A 308 -7.70 13.02 4.70
C PRO A 308 -8.97 13.78 5.07
N LYS A 309 -8.83 15.00 5.58
CA LYS A 309 -9.96 15.84 5.97
C LYS A 309 -10.91 16.09 4.80
N GLY A 310 -12.21 15.87 5.04
CA GLY A 310 -13.24 16.02 4.01
C GLY A 310 -13.39 14.80 3.09
N CYS A 311 -12.49 13.81 3.19
CA CYS A 311 -12.61 12.56 2.45
C CYS A 311 -13.50 11.56 3.20
N TYR A 312 -14.08 10.64 2.42
CA TYR A 312 -14.93 9.58 2.92
C TYR A 312 -14.71 8.30 2.09
N VAL A 313 -14.64 7.16 2.77
CA VAL A 313 -14.56 5.84 2.13
C VAL A 313 -15.64 4.94 2.70
N GLN A 314 -16.45 4.38 1.83
CA GLN A 314 -17.48 3.40 2.17
C GLN A 314 -17.37 2.17 1.27
N LEU A 315 -17.29 0.99 1.87
CA LEU A 315 -17.33 -0.27 1.15
C LEU A 315 -18.65 -0.97 1.40
N GLU A 316 -19.26 -1.53 0.37
CA GLU A 316 -20.35 -2.47 0.54
C GLU A 316 -19.85 -3.72 1.27
N LYS A 317 -20.69 -4.33 2.10
CA LYS A 317 -20.31 -5.48 2.96
C LYS A 317 -19.61 -6.61 2.20
N LYS A 318 -20.09 -6.92 1.00
CA LYS A 318 -19.52 -8.00 0.18
C LYS A 318 -18.20 -7.57 -0.45
N ALA A 319 -18.07 -6.34 -0.92
CA ALA A 319 -16.81 -5.77 -1.40
C ALA A 319 -15.76 -5.75 -0.29
N ALA A 320 -16.08 -5.28 0.91
CA ALA A 320 -15.21 -5.31 2.08
C ALA A 320 -14.73 -6.74 2.41
N LYS A 321 -15.64 -7.73 2.32
CA LYS A 321 -15.29 -9.14 2.52
C LYS A 321 -14.28 -9.63 1.47
N TYR A 322 -14.49 -9.35 0.19
CA TYR A 322 -13.58 -9.74 -0.89
C TYR A 322 -12.17 -9.15 -0.70
N ILE A 323 -12.10 -7.86 -0.34
CA ILE A 323 -10.82 -7.19 -0.06
C ILE A 323 -10.11 -7.85 1.13
N LEU A 324 -10.81 -8.07 2.25
CA LEU A 324 -10.23 -8.71 3.43
C LEU A 324 -9.78 -10.16 3.18
N GLU A 325 -10.50 -10.91 2.37
CA GLU A 325 -10.12 -12.27 1.98
C GLU A 325 -8.89 -12.26 1.07
N ASN A 326 -8.81 -11.32 0.12
CA ASN A 326 -7.64 -11.14 -0.74
C ASN A 326 -6.40 -10.74 0.06
N ILE A 327 -6.50 -9.74 0.95
CA ILE A 327 -5.40 -9.33 1.84
C ILE A 327 -4.92 -10.52 2.67
N ARG A 328 -5.83 -11.28 3.28
CA ARG A 328 -5.46 -12.48 4.05
C ARG A 328 -4.78 -13.55 3.19
N ALA A 329 -5.26 -13.77 1.96
CA ALA A 329 -4.70 -14.76 1.05
C ALA A 329 -3.29 -14.37 0.57
N SER A 330 -3.02 -13.10 0.38
CA SER A 330 -1.69 -12.59 -0.04
C SER A 330 -0.61 -12.78 1.02
N TYR A 331 -0.98 -12.79 2.33
CA TYR A 331 -0.09 -13.09 3.46
C TYR A 331 -0.20 -14.54 3.95
N GLY A 332 -1.00 -15.37 3.32
CA GLY A 332 -1.45 -16.65 3.82
C GLY A 332 -0.41 -17.79 3.80
N ASN A 333 0.87 -17.53 3.42
CA ASN A 333 1.91 -18.55 3.43
C ASN A 333 3.33 -17.98 3.63
N THR A 334 4.24 -18.83 4.10
CA THR A 334 5.66 -18.49 4.30
C THR A 334 6.34 -18.02 3.01
N ALA A 335 6.00 -18.60 1.86
CA ALA A 335 6.62 -18.26 0.57
C ALA A 335 6.32 -16.81 0.15
N GLY A 336 5.11 -16.31 0.42
CA GLY A 336 4.76 -14.91 0.15
C GLY A 336 5.53 -13.93 1.04
N LEU A 337 5.71 -14.26 2.32
CA LEU A 337 6.53 -13.45 3.24
C LEU A 337 8.01 -13.45 2.85
N VAL A 338 8.55 -14.60 2.45
CA VAL A 338 9.93 -14.74 1.97
C VAL A 338 10.15 -13.92 0.70
N ALA A 339 9.26 -14.01 -0.28
CA ALA A 339 9.38 -13.23 -1.52
C ALA A 339 9.39 -11.70 -1.25
N ARG A 340 8.56 -11.24 -0.32
CA ARG A 340 8.51 -9.81 0.08
C ARG A 340 9.75 -9.38 0.86
N ALA A 341 10.30 -10.24 1.72
CA ALA A 341 11.55 -9.95 2.40
C ALA A 341 12.72 -9.85 1.41
N ALA A 342 12.75 -10.72 0.38
CA ALA A 342 13.77 -10.70 -0.67
C ALA A 342 13.75 -9.42 -1.51
N SER A 343 12.56 -8.87 -1.80
CA SER A 343 12.42 -7.65 -2.61
C SER A 343 12.35 -6.36 -1.77
N PHE A 344 12.26 -6.45 -0.45
CA PHE A 344 11.92 -5.34 0.44
C PHE A 344 12.79 -4.10 0.26
N ALA A 345 14.13 -4.28 0.22
CA ALA A 345 15.06 -3.17 0.08
C ALA A 345 14.94 -2.48 -1.29
N GLU A 346 14.63 -3.26 -2.33
CA GLU A 346 14.39 -2.74 -3.69
C GLU A 346 13.04 -2.03 -3.79
N ASP A 347 12.00 -2.58 -3.15
CA ASP A 347 10.63 -2.06 -3.20
C ASP A 347 10.45 -0.80 -2.34
N SER A 348 11.06 -0.76 -1.15
CA SER A 348 10.85 0.30 -0.16
C SER A 348 11.97 1.34 -0.10
N GLY A 349 13.18 1.00 -0.54
CA GLY A 349 14.39 1.81 -0.31
C GLY A 349 14.84 1.87 1.15
N LEU A 350 14.22 1.07 2.04
CA LEU A 350 14.51 1.02 3.46
C LEU A 350 15.35 -0.22 3.80
N GLU A 351 16.05 -0.16 4.93
CA GLU A 351 16.69 -1.33 5.51
C GLU A 351 15.64 -2.36 5.95
N LEU A 352 15.88 -3.63 5.66
CA LEU A 352 15.00 -4.74 6.06
C LEU A 352 15.12 -4.99 7.57
N THR A 353 14.30 -4.29 8.34
CA THR A 353 14.10 -4.50 9.78
C THR A 353 12.67 -4.96 10.05
N LEU A 354 12.42 -5.61 11.19
CA LEU A 354 11.06 -6.01 11.56
C LEU A 354 10.10 -4.82 11.54
N LYS A 355 10.50 -3.70 12.13
CA LYS A 355 9.69 -2.47 12.16
C LYS A 355 9.39 -1.97 10.75
N ASN A 356 10.39 -1.75 9.93
CA ASN A 356 10.21 -1.23 8.57
C ASN A 356 9.35 -2.16 7.72
N PHE A 357 9.52 -3.48 7.87
CA PHE A 357 8.73 -4.47 7.16
C PHE A 357 7.25 -4.45 7.59
N LEU A 358 6.99 -4.40 8.90
CA LEU A 358 5.62 -4.32 9.43
C LEU A 358 4.92 -3.00 9.04
N ASP A 359 5.64 -1.88 9.14
CA ASP A 359 5.11 -0.55 8.82
C ASP A 359 4.84 -0.40 7.31
N TYR A 360 5.79 -0.81 6.47
CA TYR A 360 5.66 -0.71 5.02
C TYR A 360 4.51 -1.55 4.45
N TYR A 361 4.39 -2.81 4.90
CA TYR A 361 3.30 -3.70 4.47
C TYR A 361 2.05 -3.61 5.35
N HIS A 362 2.00 -2.69 6.32
CA HIS A 362 0.89 -2.51 7.28
C HIS A 362 0.47 -3.82 7.97
N LEU A 363 1.44 -4.66 8.31
CA LEU A 363 1.21 -5.97 8.90
C LEU A 363 1.02 -5.91 10.41
N ASP A 364 0.08 -6.70 10.90
CA ASP A 364 0.09 -7.10 12.31
C ASP A 364 1.23 -8.13 12.52
N PRO A 365 2.08 -7.98 13.54
CA PRO A 365 3.17 -8.92 13.81
C PRO A 365 2.75 -10.39 13.81
N ARG A 366 1.51 -10.68 14.27
CA ARG A 366 0.94 -12.05 14.27
C ARG A 366 0.81 -12.66 12.88
N ALA A 367 0.77 -11.85 11.84
CA ALA A 367 0.73 -12.35 10.46
C ALA A 367 2.04 -13.07 10.09
N ILE A 368 3.16 -12.61 10.65
CA ILE A 368 4.48 -13.24 10.48
C ILE A 368 4.60 -14.45 11.40
N TYR A 369 4.42 -14.25 12.69
CA TYR A 369 4.68 -15.25 13.75
C TYR A 369 3.72 -16.44 13.76
N LYS A 370 2.67 -16.39 12.97
CA LYS A 370 1.84 -17.56 12.68
C LYS A 370 2.59 -18.65 11.90
N PHE A 371 3.61 -18.28 11.15
CA PHE A 371 4.30 -19.18 10.23
C PHE A 371 5.77 -19.42 10.62
N SER A 372 6.48 -18.39 11.07
CA SER A 372 7.91 -18.45 11.35
C SER A 372 8.37 -17.23 12.15
N SER A 373 9.61 -17.22 12.66
CA SER A 373 10.27 -15.99 13.08
C SER A 373 10.56 -15.10 11.86
N PHE A 374 10.65 -13.80 12.06
CA PHE A 374 10.99 -12.85 10.99
C PHE A 374 12.43 -13.07 10.51
N SER A 375 13.36 -13.33 11.44
CA SER A 375 14.76 -13.66 11.11
C SER A 375 14.85 -14.91 10.23
N ARG A 376 14.02 -15.94 10.49
CA ARG A 376 13.97 -17.13 9.63
C ARG A 376 13.42 -16.82 8.24
N ILE A 377 12.47 -15.92 8.13
CA ILE A 377 11.97 -15.42 6.84
C ILE A 377 13.07 -14.67 6.10
N CYS A 378 13.81 -13.80 6.80
CA CYS A 378 14.94 -13.06 6.23
C CYS A 378 16.09 -13.99 5.76
N ALA A 379 16.40 -15.03 6.53
CA ALA A 379 17.39 -16.03 6.13
C ALA A 379 16.96 -16.81 4.87
N ARG A 380 15.68 -17.22 4.80
CA ARG A 380 15.12 -17.87 3.59
C ARG A 380 15.04 -16.96 2.37
N ALA A 381 15.06 -15.66 2.59
CA ALA A 381 15.08 -14.63 1.56
C ALA A 381 16.51 -14.24 1.14
N ASP A 382 17.54 -14.92 1.66
CA ASP A 382 18.97 -14.59 1.49
C ASP A 382 19.31 -13.13 1.92
N ALA A 383 18.49 -12.55 2.79
CA ALA A 383 18.68 -11.19 3.29
C ALA A 383 19.61 -11.13 4.53
N ILE A 384 19.74 -12.21 5.24
CA ILE A 384 20.72 -12.44 6.31
C ILE A 384 21.35 -13.83 6.15
N GLU A 385 22.51 -14.05 6.77
CA GLU A 385 23.11 -15.38 6.85
C GLU A 385 22.20 -16.37 7.56
N ASP A 386 22.21 -17.62 7.11
CA ASP A 386 21.43 -18.68 7.76
C ASP A 386 21.98 -18.97 9.16
N PHE A 387 21.10 -19.27 10.09
CA PHE A 387 21.45 -19.48 11.49
C PHE A 387 20.79 -20.74 12.05
N SER A 388 21.37 -21.26 13.13
CA SER A 388 20.77 -22.36 13.90
C SER A 388 20.97 -22.05 15.37
N GLU A 389 19.88 -21.76 16.07
CA GLU A 389 19.90 -21.39 17.49
C GLU A 389 19.06 -22.37 18.32
N PRO A 390 19.47 -22.68 19.58
CA PRO A 390 18.88 -23.77 20.35
C PRO A 390 17.40 -23.55 20.70
N LEU A 391 16.93 -22.29 20.77
CA LEU A 391 15.57 -21.95 21.14
C LEU A 391 14.65 -21.56 19.96
N GLU A 392 15.05 -21.81 18.72
CA GLU A 392 14.30 -21.35 17.54
C GLU A 392 12.83 -21.81 17.56
N ASP A 393 12.56 -23.08 17.82
CA ASP A 393 11.21 -23.64 17.85
C ASP A 393 10.37 -23.08 19.02
N ILE A 394 11.00 -22.80 20.15
CA ILE A 394 10.34 -22.29 21.35
C ILE A 394 9.99 -20.81 21.16
N LEU A 395 10.97 -20.01 20.75
CA LEU A 395 10.80 -18.57 20.55
C LEU A 395 9.86 -18.26 19.41
N THR A 396 9.88 -19.02 18.32
CA THR A 396 8.90 -18.84 17.22
C THR A 396 7.45 -18.93 17.73
N LYS A 397 7.17 -19.86 18.65
CA LYS A 397 5.84 -19.98 19.28
C LYS A 397 5.56 -18.86 20.27
N ALA A 398 6.56 -18.41 21.00
CA ALA A 398 6.46 -17.35 21.99
C ALA A 398 6.22 -15.97 21.35
N PHE A 399 6.84 -15.67 20.21
CA PHE A 399 6.67 -14.41 19.48
C PHE A 399 5.19 -14.11 19.18
N ALA A 400 4.41 -15.10 18.79
CA ALA A 400 2.97 -14.90 18.53
C ALA A 400 2.20 -14.41 19.76
N LYS A 401 2.61 -14.84 20.96
CA LYS A 401 2.03 -14.40 22.24
C LYS A 401 2.56 -13.04 22.65
N LEU A 402 3.85 -12.78 22.46
CA LEU A 402 4.50 -11.51 22.80
C LEU A 402 4.10 -10.37 21.84
N ALA A 403 3.70 -10.71 20.62
CA ALA A 403 3.20 -9.76 19.63
C ALA A 403 1.92 -9.02 20.04
N VAL A 404 1.21 -9.46 21.06
CA VAL A 404 0.01 -8.80 21.61
C VAL A 404 0.27 -8.10 22.94
N ALA A 405 1.51 -8.14 23.46
CA ALA A 405 1.85 -7.44 24.69
C ALA A 405 1.57 -5.93 24.55
N ASP A 406 0.92 -5.34 25.56
CA ASP A 406 0.48 -3.94 25.55
C ASP A 406 0.70 -3.20 26.89
N SER A 407 1.31 -3.83 27.90
CA SER A 407 1.80 -3.17 29.11
C SER A 407 3.17 -2.54 28.87
N ARG A 408 3.24 -1.20 28.84
CA ARG A 408 4.51 -0.45 28.68
C ARG A 408 5.50 -0.77 29.77
N ARG A 409 5.01 -0.87 31.02
CA ARG A 409 5.83 -1.20 32.19
C ARG A 409 6.51 -2.57 32.03
N CYS A 410 5.73 -3.59 31.69
CA CYS A 410 6.26 -4.94 31.47
C CYS A 410 7.24 -4.97 30.27
N ILE A 411 6.88 -4.33 29.16
CA ILE A 411 7.75 -4.26 27.97
C ILE A 411 9.05 -3.51 28.29
N SER A 412 8.96 -2.37 28.99
CA SER A 412 10.14 -1.58 29.38
C SER A 412 11.08 -2.39 30.28
N PHE A 413 10.53 -3.11 31.26
CA PHE A 413 11.28 -4.02 32.11
C PHE A 413 12.00 -5.11 31.28
N LEU A 414 11.30 -5.78 30.39
CA LEU A 414 11.90 -6.82 29.52
C LEU A 414 12.99 -6.26 28.61
N LEU A 415 12.80 -5.06 28.04
CA LEU A 415 13.82 -4.39 27.22
C LEU A 415 15.10 -4.05 27.99
N ASP A 416 14.99 -3.79 29.30
CA ASP A 416 16.13 -3.55 30.19
C ASP A 416 16.82 -4.87 30.61
N VAL A 417 16.04 -5.89 30.95
CA VAL A 417 16.55 -7.13 31.57
C VAL A 417 17.12 -8.12 30.54
N LEU A 418 16.41 -8.33 29.41
CA LEU A 418 16.79 -9.38 28.45
C LEU A 418 18.21 -9.21 27.86
N PRO A 419 18.73 -7.99 27.60
CA PRO A 419 20.12 -7.84 27.11
C PRO A 419 21.20 -8.19 28.12
N ARG A 420 20.86 -8.36 29.40
CA ARG A 420 21.81 -8.56 30.51
C ARG A 420 21.52 -9.78 31.36
N LEU A 421 20.80 -10.77 30.82
CA LEU A 421 20.41 -11.99 31.53
C LEU A 421 21.58 -12.72 32.18
N ASP A 422 22.76 -12.75 31.54
CA ASP A 422 23.95 -13.43 32.04
C ASP A 422 24.55 -12.83 33.34
N ASN A 423 24.19 -11.55 33.61
CA ASN A 423 24.72 -10.81 34.76
C ASN A 423 23.63 -10.43 35.75
N LEU A 424 22.40 -10.94 35.59
CA LEU A 424 21.25 -10.56 36.39
C LEU A 424 21.13 -11.45 37.62
N ASP A 425 21.12 -10.83 38.83
CA ASP A 425 20.77 -11.50 40.07
C ASP A 425 19.25 -11.35 40.30
N PHE A 426 18.52 -12.41 40.01
CA PHE A 426 17.06 -12.44 40.16
C PHE A 426 16.60 -12.32 41.64
N THR A 427 17.48 -12.56 42.62
CA THR A 427 17.13 -12.51 44.04
C THR A 427 16.93 -11.09 44.54
N VAL A 428 17.58 -10.11 43.93
CA VAL A 428 17.53 -8.69 44.32
C VAL A 428 16.45 -7.88 43.60
N LEU A 429 15.75 -8.46 42.57
CA LEU A 429 14.68 -7.77 41.87
C LEU A 429 13.50 -7.47 42.80
N PRO A 430 12.79 -6.34 42.63
CA PRO A 430 11.49 -6.06 43.27
C PRO A 430 10.47 -7.16 42.97
N ASP A 431 9.48 -7.36 43.83
CA ASP A 431 8.51 -8.45 43.70
C ASP A 431 7.71 -8.38 42.40
N ALA A 432 7.28 -7.18 41.95
CA ALA A 432 6.60 -7.03 40.67
C ALA A 432 7.51 -7.42 39.49
N GLU A 433 8.78 -7.04 39.53
CA GLU A 433 9.75 -7.38 38.46
C GLU A 433 10.06 -8.88 38.44
N LYS A 434 10.20 -9.53 39.58
CA LYS A 434 10.30 -11.00 39.68
C LYS A 434 9.08 -11.66 39.02
N ARG A 435 7.88 -11.17 39.29
CA ARG A 435 6.64 -11.70 38.71
C ARG A 435 6.55 -11.40 37.23
N MET A 436 6.99 -10.22 36.75
CA MET A 436 7.10 -9.94 35.30
C MET A 436 8.04 -10.91 34.59
N MET A 437 9.18 -11.23 35.21
CA MET A 437 10.09 -12.22 34.66
C MET A 437 9.50 -13.63 34.67
N GLN A 438 8.74 -14.01 35.70
CA GLN A 438 7.99 -15.27 35.72
C GLN A 438 6.92 -15.32 34.63
N MET A 439 6.20 -14.21 34.41
CA MET A 439 5.23 -14.08 33.32
C MET A 439 5.89 -14.26 31.95
N PHE A 440 7.07 -13.67 31.75
CA PHE A 440 7.85 -13.88 30.54
C PHE A 440 8.28 -15.36 30.42
N TYR A 441 8.85 -15.94 31.46
CA TYR A 441 9.32 -17.32 31.46
C TYR A 441 8.20 -18.32 31.12
N VAL A 442 7.03 -18.20 31.78
CA VAL A 442 5.87 -19.06 31.46
C VAL A 442 5.35 -18.84 30.02
N THR A 443 5.47 -17.64 29.50
CA THR A 443 5.07 -17.35 28.11
C THR A 443 5.94 -18.07 27.10
N VAL A 444 7.26 -18.14 27.36
CA VAL A 444 8.25 -18.76 26.49
C VAL A 444 8.28 -20.28 26.68
N TRP A 445 8.50 -20.76 27.90
CA TRP A 445 8.74 -22.18 28.18
C TRP A 445 7.50 -22.95 28.67
N GLY A 446 6.42 -22.26 29.02
CA GLY A 446 5.18 -22.90 29.50
C GLY A 446 5.29 -23.45 30.93
N LYS A 447 6.34 -23.13 31.66
CA LYS A 447 6.62 -23.59 33.01
C LYS A 447 6.76 -22.40 33.96
N THR A 448 6.46 -22.62 35.25
CA THR A 448 6.72 -21.64 36.32
C THR A 448 8.10 -21.83 36.92
N VAL A 449 8.66 -20.78 37.51
CA VAL A 449 9.95 -20.79 38.18
C VAL A 449 9.71 -20.81 39.71
N GLU A 450 10.17 -21.88 40.37
CA GLU A 450 10.20 -21.94 41.85
C GLU A 450 11.47 -21.32 42.40
N ASN A 451 12.60 -21.66 41.80
CA ASN A 451 13.90 -21.16 42.21
C ASN A 451 14.68 -20.71 40.97
N TRP A 452 15.15 -19.49 40.96
CA TRP A 452 15.94 -18.93 39.87
C TRP A 452 17.34 -19.55 39.74
N ASP A 453 17.83 -20.21 40.78
CA ASP A 453 19.11 -20.95 40.76
C ASP A 453 18.96 -22.40 40.31
N ASP A 454 17.75 -22.81 39.88
CA ASP A 454 17.52 -24.13 39.32
C ASP A 454 18.30 -24.32 38.00
N GLU A 455 18.96 -25.49 37.87
CA GLU A 455 19.84 -25.80 36.75
C GLU A 455 19.09 -25.73 35.39
N GLU A 456 17.84 -26.17 35.34
CA GLU A 456 17.00 -26.09 34.12
C GLU A 456 16.66 -24.63 33.80
N VAL A 457 16.33 -23.84 34.80
CA VAL A 457 15.99 -22.42 34.60
C VAL A 457 17.19 -21.64 34.09
N LEU A 458 18.35 -21.82 34.72
CA LEU A 458 19.58 -21.18 34.27
C LEU A 458 20.00 -21.64 32.88
N SER A 459 19.88 -22.93 32.57
CA SER A 459 20.17 -23.46 31.23
C SER A 459 19.27 -22.82 30.17
N ASN A 460 17.99 -22.63 30.44
CA ASN A 460 17.04 -21.97 29.54
C ASN A 460 17.39 -20.49 29.32
N LEU A 461 17.76 -19.77 30.36
CA LEU A 461 18.13 -18.36 30.27
C LEU A 461 19.45 -18.16 29.52
N TYR A 462 20.47 -19.03 29.77
CA TYR A 462 21.70 -19.02 29.00
C TYR A 462 21.46 -19.35 27.52
N ALA A 463 20.62 -20.34 27.23
CA ALA A 463 20.26 -20.66 25.86
C ALA A 463 19.55 -19.49 25.14
N LEU A 464 18.81 -18.64 25.88
CA LEU A 464 18.23 -17.42 25.33
C LEU A 464 19.30 -16.36 25.04
N SER A 465 20.27 -16.17 25.94
CA SER A 465 21.40 -15.26 25.71
C SER A 465 22.26 -15.70 24.51
N ASP A 466 22.47 -17.01 24.36
CA ASP A 466 23.23 -17.60 23.25
C ASP A 466 22.46 -17.51 21.91
N SER A 467 21.13 -17.36 21.94
CA SER A 467 20.30 -17.20 20.76
C SER A 467 20.29 -15.75 20.26
N THR A 468 21.43 -15.25 19.81
CA THR A 468 21.67 -13.83 19.55
C THR A 468 20.79 -13.23 18.46
N VAL A 469 20.51 -13.98 17.39
CA VAL A 469 19.63 -13.53 16.28
C VAL A 469 18.19 -13.41 16.76
N LEU A 470 17.69 -14.44 17.44
CA LEU A 470 16.31 -14.47 17.92
C LEU A 470 16.07 -13.57 19.13
N LEU A 471 17.08 -13.40 20.00
CA LEU A 471 17.05 -12.40 21.08
C LEU A 471 16.99 -10.97 20.48
N GLY A 472 17.77 -10.71 19.44
CA GLY A 472 17.69 -9.45 18.69
C GLY A 472 16.32 -9.19 18.11
N GLU A 473 15.68 -10.21 17.52
CA GLU A 473 14.30 -10.14 17.01
C GLU A 473 13.29 -9.91 18.13
N LEU A 474 13.43 -10.60 19.27
CA LEU A 474 12.59 -10.41 20.45
C LEU A 474 12.61 -8.96 20.93
N LEU A 475 13.81 -8.39 21.06
CA LEU A 475 13.97 -6.98 21.44
C LEU A 475 13.38 -6.01 20.41
N ALA A 476 13.53 -6.31 19.12
CA ALA A 476 12.92 -5.53 18.04
C ALA A 476 11.39 -5.57 18.10
N LEU A 477 10.80 -6.75 18.36
CA LEU A 477 9.35 -6.91 18.53
C LEU A 477 8.84 -6.13 19.75
N LEU A 478 9.53 -6.23 20.90
CA LEU A 478 9.15 -5.52 22.11
C LEU A 478 9.23 -3.99 21.93
N ARG A 479 10.28 -3.48 21.25
CA ARG A 479 10.40 -2.05 20.91
C ARG A 479 9.28 -1.60 19.99
N TYR A 480 8.99 -2.37 18.94
CA TYR A 480 7.88 -2.10 18.04
C TYR A 480 6.56 -2.02 18.80
N ARG A 481 6.27 -2.98 19.69
CA ARG A 481 5.06 -2.97 20.52
C ARG A 481 5.02 -1.76 21.47
N PHE A 482 6.12 -1.42 22.10
CA PHE A 482 6.23 -0.27 22.99
C PHE A 482 5.86 1.05 22.29
N GLU A 483 6.31 1.23 21.05
CA GLU A 483 6.01 2.41 20.22
C GLU A 483 4.55 2.50 19.78
N GLN A 484 3.84 1.36 19.73
CA GLN A 484 2.43 1.30 19.29
C GLN A 484 1.43 1.56 20.45
N ILE A 485 1.89 1.71 21.70
CA ILE A 485 1.02 1.89 22.84
C ILE A 485 0.83 3.38 23.11
N ASP A 486 -0.41 3.87 22.93
CA ASP A 486 -0.78 5.29 23.05
C ASP A 486 -1.32 5.69 24.43
N PHE A 487 -1.43 4.77 25.38
CA PHE A 487 -1.97 5.02 26.70
C PHE A 487 -0.92 4.85 27.81
N ILE A 488 -1.16 5.48 28.96
CA ILE A 488 -0.31 5.36 30.16
C ILE A 488 -0.82 4.19 30.98
N ASP A 489 0.11 3.30 31.39
CA ASP A 489 -0.22 2.17 32.28
C ASP A 489 -0.63 2.68 33.66
N GLU A 490 -1.70 2.12 34.20
CA GLU A 490 -2.11 2.29 35.61
C GLU A 490 -1.95 0.94 36.31
N PRO A 491 -1.06 0.83 37.31
CA PRO A 491 -0.89 -0.40 38.06
C PRO A 491 -2.18 -0.84 38.74
N VAL A 492 -2.45 -2.14 38.72
CA VAL A 492 -3.57 -2.72 39.51
C VAL A 492 -3.20 -2.75 40.97
N ASP A 493 -3.99 -2.11 41.83
CA ASP A 493 -3.82 -2.14 43.29
C ASP A 493 -4.61 -3.31 43.91
N LEU A 494 -3.88 -4.34 44.34
CA LEU A 494 -4.42 -5.52 45.02
C LEU A 494 -3.87 -5.68 46.44
N GLY A 495 -3.22 -4.64 46.99
CA GLY A 495 -2.60 -4.69 48.32
C GLY A 495 -1.24 -5.39 48.35
N PHE A 496 -0.67 -5.69 47.21
CA PHE A 496 0.71 -6.18 47.02
C PHE A 496 1.31 -5.56 45.76
N ASP A 497 2.64 -5.68 45.59
CA ASP A 497 3.33 -5.17 44.39
C ASP A 497 2.97 -6.01 43.18
N CYS A 498 1.89 -5.59 42.49
CA CYS A 498 1.25 -6.30 41.39
C CYS A 498 1.92 -5.96 40.04
N PRO A 499 2.28 -6.96 39.22
CA PRO A 499 2.89 -6.74 37.90
C PRO A 499 1.89 -6.38 36.82
N LEU A 500 0.59 -6.39 37.10
CA LEU A 500 -0.47 -6.13 36.12
C LEU A 500 -0.80 -4.64 36.05
N ASP A 501 -1.20 -4.20 34.84
CA ASP A 501 -1.67 -2.85 34.56
C ASP A 501 -3.12 -2.89 34.05
N LEU A 502 -3.89 -1.85 34.35
CA LEU A 502 -5.28 -1.71 33.91
C LEU A 502 -5.33 -1.57 32.38
N HIS A 503 -6.38 -2.10 31.80
CA HIS A 503 -6.64 -2.06 30.36
C HIS A 503 -5.63 -2.81 29.48
N CYS A 504 -4.68 -3.54 30.07
CA CYS A 504 -3.71 -4.35 29.35
C CYS A 504 -4.18 -5.79 29.14
N THR A 505 -3.64 -6.43 28.10
CA THR A 505 -3.98 -7.78 27.70
C THR A 505 -2.97 -8.78 28.25
N TYR A 506 -3.45 -9.80 28.93
CA TYR A 506 -2.63 -10.87 29.48
C TYR A 506 -3.17 -12.24 29.09
N THR A 507 -2.28 -13.20 28.92
CA THR A 507 -2.70 -14.59 28.78
C THR A 507 -3.18 -15.13 30.14
N ARG A 508 -3.97 -16.21 30.12
CA ARG A 508 -4.41 -16.88 31.35
C ARG A 508 -3.23 -17.23 32.26
N ASP A 509 -2.16 -17.79 31.70
CA ASP A 509 -1.00 -18.25 32.45
C ASP A 509 -0.24 -17.08 33.06
N GLN A 510 -0.10 -15.97 32.33
CA GLN A 510 0.45 -14.73 32.89
C GLN A 510 -0.35 -14.20 34.08
N LEU A 511 -1.69 -14.20 33.99
CA LEU A 511 -2.55 -13.79 35.10
C LEU A 511 -2.37 -14.70 36.33
N LEU A 512 -2.36 -16.03 36.12
CA LEU A 512 -2.21 -16.98 37.23
C LEU A 512 -0.84 -16.85 37.90
N VAL A 513 0.23 -16.59 37.15
CA VAL A 513 1.56 -16.34 37.71
C VAL A 513 1.60 -15.00 38.44
N ALA A 514 1.07 -13.92 37.83
CA ALA A 514 1.05 -12.59 38.43
C ALA A 514 0.33 -12.57 39.80
N LEU A 515 -0.71 -13.40 39.95
CA LEU A 515 -1.55 -13.49 41.15
C LEU A 515 -1.15 -14.65 42.10
N ASP A 516 -0.04 -15.35 41.80
CA ASP A 516 0.48 -16.47 42.60
C ASP A 516 -0.48 -17.70 42.71
N PHE A 517 -1.31 -17.89 41.69
CA PHE A 517 -2.24 -19.04 41.60
C PHE A 517 -1.70 -20.24 40.79
N MET A 518 -0.63 -20.06 40.04
CA MET A 518 -0.02 -21.12 39.26
C MET A 518 1.01 -21.84 40.13
N LYS A 519 0.67 -23.06 40.57
CA LYS A 519 1.62 -23.92 41.27
C LYS A 519 2.54 -24.61 40.23
N PRO A 520 3.82 -24.81 40.58
CA PRO A 520 4.72 -25.60 39.73
C PRO A 520 4.14 -27.01 39.54
N SER A 521 4.28 -27.55 38.34
CA SER A 521 3.85 -28.91 37.99
C SER A 521 4.98 -29.90 38.18
#